data_d184c29b69a8da988a6df516c73dd3ca
#
_entry.id   d184c29b69a8da988a6df516c73dd3ca
#
_cell.length_a   1.000
_cell.length_b   1.000
_cell.length_c   1.000
_cell.angle_alpha   90.00
_cell.angle_beta   90.00
_cell.angle_gamma   90.00
#
_symmetry.space_group_name_H-M   'P 1'
#
loop_
_entity.id
_entity.type
_entity.pdbx_description
1 polymer ?
#
loop_
_entity_poly.entity_id
_entity_poly.type
_entity_poly.pdbx_seq_one_letter_code
_entity_poly.pdbx_strand_id
1 'polypeptide(L)'
;MKSKYSKSELAELEKILEDLPERFKPYGLLLDEIKTLFDFRENTLNGSSLSLHSHGLPLRLQGKGTKRLISMGLQQELSKNGNIVLIDEVEQGLEPDRIVNLIKLYKRTQRGQVILSTHSSYVLVEAEANQLYKVVKSSDGTTFQVLPVSSEMTACRRTNPHAFFAKKIICCEGKTEFGVMRSLDEWLLENKNLSLASLGVSYIDCGGGSKMYDFARLLKELNYETCVFADNDSLKDLHEHQKKTEGLNIPLFLCSVGNCIEKQFFEDFDKEYIEQFLLLLSDEPLNRPDFLEDYKKNKDDFKTKFPMAILKTKNTFKNIPAGEFLGKLILNQYESVHYPESSVLRNLLTKIENWSTNA
;
A
#
# COMPACT_ATOMS: atom_id res chain seq x y z
N MET A 1 27.76 22.91 -46.51
CA MET A 1 27.73 22.99 -45.03
C MET A 1 28.91 22.22 -44.50
N LYS A 2 29.89 22.83 -43.83
CA LYS A 2 30.94 22.10 -43.15
C LYS A 2 30.34 21.37 -41.97
N SER A 3 30.50 20.04 -41.93
CA SER A 3 30.07 19.21 -40.80
C SER A 3 30.71 19.78 -39.52
N LYS A 4 29.93 20.00 -38.48
CA LYS A 4 30.37 20.48 -37.18
C LYS A 4 31.17 19.41 -36.43
N TYR A 5 31.22 18.19 -36.99
CA TYR A 5 31.83 17.01 -36.42
C TYR A 5 32.89 16.46 -37.38
N SER A 6 34.00 16.01 -36.86
CA SER A 6 35.04 15.33 -37.63
C SER A 6 34.60 13.89 -38.03
N LYS A 7 35.22 13.33 -39.09
CA LYS A 7 34.97 11.93 -39.48
C LYS A 7 35.32 10.93 -38.36
N SER A 8 36.33 11.23 -37.52
CA SER A 8 36.70 10.39 -36.38
C SER A 8 35.67 10.42 -35.26
N GLU A 9 35.10 11.58 -34.95
CA GLU A 9 34.05 11.71 -33.93
C GLU A 9 32.76 10.96 -34.36
N LEU A 10 32.43 11.00 -35.66
CA LEU A 10 31.28 10.25 -36.18
C LEU A 10 31.52 8.74 -36.13
N ALA A 11 32.73 8.25 -36.44
CA ALA A 11 33.08 6.84 -36.37
C ALA A 11 33.08 6.30 -34.91
N GLU A 12 33.55 7.09 -33.94
CA GLU A 12 33.44 6.74 -32.53
C GLU A 12 31.99 6.68 -32.06
N LEU A 13 31.16 7.63 -32.50
CA LEU A 13 29.75 7.64 -32.20
C LEU A 13 29.03 6.41 -32.80
N GLU A 14 29.31 6.05 -34.04
CA GLU A 14 28.75 4.86 -34.68
C GLU A 14 29.08 3.58 -33.91
N LYS A 15 30.29 3.42 -33.45
CA LYS A 15 30.71 2.28 -32.64
C LYS A 15 30.00 2.20 -31.30
N ILE A 16 29.73 3.36 -30.65
CA ILE A 16 28.95 3.40 -29.41
C ILE A 16 27.50 3.02 -29.68
N LEU A 17 26.93 3.43 -30.82
CA LEU A 17 25.56 3.16 -31.20
C LEU A 17 25.30 1.68 -31.54
N GLU A 18 26.27 0.98 -32.11
CA GLU A 18 26.20 -0.46 -32.38
C GLU A 18 25.99 -1.27 -31.09
N ASP A 19 26.63 -0.84 -29.97
CA ASP A 19 26.53 -1.51 -28.67
C ASP A 19 25.25 -1.15 -27.87
N LEU A 20 24.58 -0.05 -28.21
CA LEU A 20 23.44 0.45 -27.41
C LEU A 20 22.27 -0.54 -27.34
N PRO A 21 21.82 -1.23 -28.40
CA PRO A 21 20.73 -2.18 -28.34
C PRO A 21 20.94 -3.26 -27.27
N GLU A 22 22.11 -3.88 -27.27
CA GLU A 22 22.44 -4.93 -26.30
C GLU A 22 22.53 -4.38 -24.87
N ARG A 23 23.05 -3.18 -24.68
CA ARG A 23 23.14 -2.51 -23.36
C ARG A 23 21.78 -2.15 -22.80
N PHE A 24 20.77 -1.84 -23.66
CA PHE A 24 19.43 -1.46 -23.24
C PHE A 24 18.44 -2.62 -23.17
N LYS A 25 18.76 -3.77 -23.72
CA LYS A 25 17.97 -4.98 -23.63
C LYS A 25 17.63 -5.39 -22.18
N PRO A 26 18.54 -5.33 -21.19
CA PRO A 26 18.21 -5.60 -19.79
C PRO A 26 17.13 -4.66 -19.21
N TYR A 27 17.00 -3.44 -19.75
CA TYR A 27 15.96 -2.48 -19.34
C TYR A 27 14.58 -2.75 -19.99
N GLY A 28 14.49 -3.82 -20.79
CA GLY A 28 13.27 -4.14 -21.55
C GLY A 28 13.03 -3.18 -22.74
N LEU A 29 14.09 -2.54 -23.23
CA LEU A 29 14.03 -1.69 -24.39
C LEU A 29 14.56 -2.46 -25.61
N LEU A 30 13.69 -2.66 -26.58
CA LEU A 30 14.05 -3.16 -27.89
C LEU A 30 14.35 -1.95 -28.79
N LEU A 31 15.62 -1.56 -28.82
CA LEU A 31 16.13 -0.43 -29.60
C LEU A 31 16.79 -0.98 -30.87
N ASP A 32 15.98 -1.53 -31.77
CA ASP A 32 16.50 -2.02 -33.03
C ASP A 32 16.80 -0.83 -33.96
N GLU A 33 17.84 -0.99 -34.80
CA GLU A 33 18.24 0.01 -35.82
C GLU A 33 18.48 1.43 -35.25
N ILE A 34 19.28 1.56 -34.18
CA ILE A 34 19.66 2.90 -33.72
C ILE A 34 20.58 3.54 -34.76
N LYS A 35 20.19 4.71 -35.24
CA LYS A 35 20.98 5.51 -36.18
C LYS A 35 21.02 6.95 -35.72
N THR A 36 22.13 7.62 -35.99
CA THR A 36 22.18 9.07 -35.89
C THR A 36 21.68 9.67 -37.20
N LEU A 37 20.64 10.48 -37.10
CA LEU A 37 20.14 11.26 -38.20
C LEU A 37 20.05 12.74 -37.83
N PHE A 38 20.07 13.59 -38.85
CA PHE A 38 19.85 15.01 -38.64
C PHE A 38 18.39 15.23 -38.25
N ASP A 39 18.17 15.89 -37.12
CA ASP A 39 16.82 16.26 -36.65
C ASP A 39 16.55 17.72 -37.04
N PHE A 40 15.62 17.89 -37.96
CA PHE A 40 15.16 19.21 -38.36
C PHE A 40 14.01 19.62 -37.44
N ARG A 41 14.32 20.43 -36.44
CA ARG A 41 13.28 21.07 -35.64
C ARG A 41 12.79 22.30 -36.38
N GLU A 42 11.48 22.32 -36.68
CA GLU A 42 10.72 23.49 -37.17
C GLU A 42 11.53 24.51 -37.96
N ASN A 43 11.36 24.53 -39.29
CA ASN A 43 11.63 25.60 -40.24
C ASN A 43 12.81 26.59 -40.03
N THR A 44 13.68 26.33 -39.07
CA THR A 44 14.91 27.13 -38.89
C THR A 44 16.10 26.34 -39.42
N LEU A 45 16.59 26.77 -40.55
CA LEU A 45 17.81 26.25 -41.20
C LEU A 45 19.11 26.49 -40.38
N ASN A 46 18.99 26.95 -39.15
CA ASN A 46 20.09 27.27 -38.26
C ASN A 46 20.22 26.22 -37.13
N GLY A 47 20.74 25.07 -37.42
CA GLY A 47 21.19 24.13 -36.42
C GLY A 47 20.59 22.75 -36.53
N SER A 48 21.04 22.00 -37.53
CA SER A 48 20.90 20.54 -37.54
C SER A 48 21.62 19.96 -36.36
N SER A 49 20.86 19.49 -35.35
CA SER A 49 21.39 18.69 -34.25
C SER A 49 21.33 17.22 -34.64
N LEU A 50 22.39 16.47 -34.40
CA LEU A 50 22.35 15.03 -34.46
C LEU A 50 21.41 14.53 -33.38
N SER A 51 20.47 13.67 -33.73
CA SER A 51 19.60 12.99 -32.78
C SER A 51 19.60 11.48 -33.03
N LEU A 52 19.39 10.74 -31.95
CA LEU A 52 19.23 9.29 -32.03
C LEU A 52 17.83 8.95 -32.54
N HIS A 53 17.77 8.03 -33.47
CA HIS A 53 16.55 7.49 -34.05
C HIS A 53 16.50 5.99 -33.83
N SER A 54 15.34 5.45 -33.53
CA SER A 54 15.05 4.03 -33.52
C SER A 54 13.90 3.78 -34.49
N HIS A 55 14.02 2.81 -35.42
CA HIS A 55 13.06 2.57 -36.50
C HIS A 55 12.70 3.83 -37.31
N GLY A 56 13.66 4.69 -37.54
CA GLY A 56 13.47 5.94 -38.32
C GLY A 56 12.75 7.06 -37.53
N LEU A 57 12.35 6.85 -36.27
CA LEU A 57 11.72 7.85 -35.46
C LEU A 57 12.71 8.44 -34.44
N PRO A 58 12.80 9.77 -34.30
CA PRO A 58 13.63 10.40 -33.28
C PRO A 58 13.26 9.90 -31.88
N LEU A 59 14.25 9.58 -31.03
CA LEU A 59 14.02 9.13 -29.65
C LEU A 59 13.21 10.16 -28.83
N ARG A 60 13.28 11.44 -29.16
CA ARG A 60 12.49 12.49 -28.51
C ARG A 60 10.97 12.32 -28.71
N LEU A 61 10.54 11.64 -29.76
CA LEU A 61 9.13 11.32 -30.07
C LEU A 61 8.67 10.01 -29.44
N GLN A 62 9.56 9.25 -28.84
CA GLN A 62 9.21 8.04 -28.10
C GLN A 62 8.40 8.34 -26.84
N GLY A 63 7.71 7.34 -26.30
CA GLY A 63 6.96 7.45 -25.05
C GLY A 63 7.80 7.93 -23.86
N LYS A 64 7.17 8.54 -22.88
CA LYS A 64 7.86 9.09 -21.69
C LYS A 64 8.70 8.02 -20.98
N GLY A 65 8.14 6.82 -20.77
CA GLY A 65 8.82 5.70 -20.10
C GLY A 65 10.07 5.24 -20.87
N THR A 66 10.00 5.11 -22.19
CA THR A 66 11.15 4.76 -23.03
C THR A 66 12.27 5.79 -22.90
N LYS A 67 11.94 7.06 -23.03
CA LYS A 67 12.92 8.15 -22.85
C LYS A 67 13.56 8.14 -21.46
N ARG A 68 12.74 7.89 -20.42
CA ARG A 68 13.21 7.80 -19.04
C ARG A 68 14.20 6.65 -18.85
N LEU A 69 13.86 5.45 -19.34
CA LEU A 69 14.74 4.27 -19.25
C LEU A 69 16.05 4.47 -20.02
N ILE A 70 16.00 5.10 -21.21
CA ILE A 70 17.22 5.44 -21.96
C ILE A 70 18.09 6.40 -21.14
N SER A 71 17.51 7.47 -20.60
CA SER A 71 18.24 8.43 -19.76
C SER A 71 18.88 7.76 -18.54
N MET A 72 18.11 6.92 -17.82
CA MET A 72 18.61 6.18 -16.65
C MET A 72 19.71 5.17 -17.01
N GLY A 73 19.56 4.45 -18.11
CA GLY A 73 20.58 3.51 -18.59
C GLY A 73 21.88 4.21 -18.96
N LEU A 74 21.81 5.36 -19.64
CA LEU A 74 23.01 6.18 -19.93
C LEU A 74 23.66 6.70 -18.66
N GLN A 75 22.89 7.18 -17.68
CA GLN A 75 23.40 7.63 -16.39
C GLN A 75 24.09 6.48 -15.64
N GLN A 76 23.53 5.27 -15.68
CA GLN A 76 24.12 4.11 -15.06
C GLN A 76 25.45 3.71 -15.74
N GLU A 77 25.56 3.78 -17.06
CA GLU A 77 26.81 3.56 -17.76
C GLU A 77 27.90 4.54 -17.30
N LEU A 78 27.54 5.80 -17.13
CA LEU A 78 28.45 6.83 -16.61
C LEU A 78 28.87 6.55 -15.15
N SER A 79 27.98 5.97 -14.33
CA SER A 79 28.25 5.64 -12.92
C SER A 79 29.27 4.51 -12.75
N LYS A 80 29.45 3.64 -13.73
CA LYS A 80 30.46 2.55 -13.70
C LYS A 80 31.89 3.04 -13.43
N ASN A 81 32.17 4.30 -13.66
CA ASN A 81 33.42 4.94 -13.37
C ASN A 81 33.54 5.52 -11.95
N GLY A 82 32.63 5.13 -11.03
CA GLY A 82 32.64 5.58 -9.63
C GLY A 82 31.84 6.84 -9.38
N ASN A 83 30.99 7.27 -10.32
CA ASN A 83 30.12 8.43 -10.18
C ASN A 83 28.87 8.12 -9.32
N ILE A 84 28.24 9.16 -8.78
CA ILE A 84 26.97 9.10 -8.07
C ILE A 84 25.85 9.46 -9.04
N VAL A 85 24.79 8.65 -9.11
CA VAL A 85 23.58 8.92 -9.89
C VAL A 85 22.45 9.30 -8.94
N LEU A 86 21.82 10.44 -9.19
CA LEU A 86 20.66 10.94 -8.47
C LEU A 86 19.43 10.81 -9.37
N ILE A 87 18.38 10.15 -8.88
CA ILE A 87 17.13 9.95 -9.63
C ILE A 87 15.97 10.41 -8.76
N ASP A 88 15.28 11.42 -9.23
CA ASP A 88 14.05 11.87 -8.59
C ASP A 88 12.84 11.17 -9.20
N GLU A 89 11.91 10.70 -8.32
CA GLU A 89 10.70 9.96 -8.70
C GLU A 89 10.97 8.86 -9.73
N VAL A 90 11.70 7.82 -9.32
CA VAL A 90 12.17 6.75 -10.23
C VAL A 90 11.03 6.11 -11.05
N GLU A 91 9.84 6.07 -10.51
CA GLU A 91 8.62 5.51 -11.12
C GLU A 91 8.01 6.38 -12.22
N GLN A 92 8.38 7.65 -12.34
CA GLN A 92 7.70 8.59 -13.22
C GLN A 92 7.68 8.12 -14.68
N GLY A 93 6.47 7.83 -15.20
CA GLY A 93 6.24 7.39 -16.57
C GLY A 93 6.62 5.94 -16.86
N LEU A 94 6.87 5.14 -15.82
CA LEU A 94 7.17 3.71 -15.94
C LEU A 94 6.02 2.84 -15.45
N GLU A 95 5.77 1.74 -16.14
CA GLU A 95 4.87 0.69 -15.71
C GLU A 95 5.49 -0.09 -14.52
N PRO A 96 4.67 -0.71 -13.64
CA PRO A 96 5.12 -1.45 -12.47
C PRO A 96 6.23 -2.45 -12.72
N ASP A 97 6.10 -3.28 -13.75
CA ASP A 97 7.09 -4.31 -14.09
C ASP A 97 8.43 -3.71 -14.51
N ARG A 98 8.41 -2.55 -15.17
CA ARG A 98 9.62 -1.83 -15.56
C ARG A 98 10.32 -1.24 -14.34
N ILE A 99 9.57 -0.76 -13.35
CA ILE A 99 10.12 -0.28 -12.07
C ILE A 99 10.83 -1.43 -11.36
N VAL A 100 10.14 -2.57 -11.20
CA VAL A 100 10.70 -3.78 -10.57
C VAL A 100 11.99 -4.21 -11.26
N ASN A 101 11.98 -4.29 -12.59
CA ASN A 101 13.15 -4.66 -13.37
C ASN A 101 14.32 -3.67 -13.19
N LEU A 102 14.02 -2.37 -13.20
CA LEU A 102 15.02 -1.31 -13.01
C LEU A 102 15.69 -1.41 -11.65
N ILE A 103 14.93 -1.61 -10.57
CA ILE A 103 15.51 -1.77 -9.22
C ILE A 103 16.39 -3.03 -9.14
N LYS A 104 15.96 -4.14 -9.76
CA LYS A 104 16.79 -5.36 -9.85
C LYS A 104 18.11 -5.13 -10.60
N LEU A 105 18.09 -4.33 -11.67
CA LEU A 105 19.29 -3.96 -12.39
C LEU A 105 20.24 -3.11 -11.53
N TYR A 106 19.72 -2.10 -10.83
CA TYR A 106 20.52 -1.27 -9.95
C TYR A 106 21.17 -2.08 -8.81
N LYS A 107 20.45 -3.04 -8.22
CA LYS A 107 21.00 -3.94 -7.19
C LYS A 107 22.19 -4.80 -7.70
N ARG A 108 22.24 -5.11 -8.99
CA ARG A 108 23.31 -5.89 -9.61
C ARG A 108 24.52 -5.05 -9.99
N THR A 109 24.39 -3.74 -10.00
CA THR A 109 25.48 -2.82 -10.37
C THR A 109 26.47 -2.74 -9.22
N GLN A 110 27.69 -3.23 -9.46
CA GLN A 110 28.73 -3.32 -8.42
C GLN A 110 29.64 -2.07 -8.32
N ARG A 111 29.42 -1.08 -9.17
CA ARG A 111 30.27 0.13 -9.24
C ARG A 111 29.39 1.37 -9.25
N GLY A 112 29.81 2.40 -8.55
CA GLY A 112 29.07 3.65 -8.39
C GLY A 112 28.01 3.56 -7.30
N GLN A 113 27.31 4.68 -7.09
CA GLN A 113 26.24 4.80 -6.12
C GLN A 113 24.99 5.36 -6.81
N VAL A 114 23.82 4.78 -6.51
CA VAL A 114 22.53 5.28 -6.98
C VAL A 114 21.72 5.71 -5.77
N ILE A 115 21.30 6.97 -5.75
CA ILE A 115 20.38 7.53 -4.76
C ILE A 115 19.11 7.93 -5.51
N LEU A 116 17.97 7.42 -5.05
CA LEU A 116 16.69 7.71 -5.72
C LEU A 116 15.62 8.10 -4.71
N SER A 117 14.72 8.98 -5.15
CA SER A 117 13.45 9.21 -4.46
C SER A 117 12.33 8.39 -5.10
N THR A 118 11.32 8.02 -4.30
CA THR A 118 10.20 7.23 -4.80
C THR A 118 8.95 7.38 -3.94
N HIS A 119 7.78 7.32 -4.57
CA HIS A 119 6.47 7.07 -3.97
C HIS A 119 5.87 5.73 -4.44
N SER A 120 6.69 4.85 -5.03
CA SER A 120 6.24 3.58 -5.56
C SER A 120 6.34 2.46 -4.54
N SER A 121 5.22 1.82 -4.26
CA SER A 121 5.18 0.59 -3.44
C SER A 121 6.02 -0.54 -4.03
N TYR A 122 6.18 -0.60 -5.35
CA TYR A 122 7.01 -1.61 -6.00
C TYR A 122 8.50 -1.46 -5.65
N VAL A 123 8.99 -0.22 -5.53
CA VAL A 123 10.37 0.04 -5.08
C VAL A 123 10.54 -0.41 -3.64
N LEU A 124 9.59 -0.10 -2.76
CA LEU A 124 9.64 -0.53 -1.36
C LEU A 124 9.69 -2.05 -1.22
N VAL A 125 8.94 -2.78 -2.03
CA VAL A 125 8.93 -4.25 -2.02
C VAL A 125 10.26 -4.83 -2.50
N GLU A 126 10.84 -4.27 -3.55
CA GLU A 126 12.05 -4.80 -4.18
C GLU A 126 13.35 -4.40 -3.48
N ALA A 127 13.44 -3.21 -2.88
CA ALA A 127 14.64 -2.76 -2.17
C ALA A 127 14.87 -3.55 -0.87
N GLU A 128 16.09 -3.63 -0.37
CA GLU A 128 16.39 -4.16 0.96
C GLU A 128 16.08 -3.10 2.04
N ALA A 129 15.74 -3.53 3.26
CA ALA A 129 15.37 -2.59 4.33
C ALA A 129 16.48 -1.57 4.62
N ASN A 130 17.74 -2.00 4.67
CA ASN A 130 18.90 -1.13 4.88
C ASN A 130 19.21 -0.18 3.72
N GLN A 131 18.54 -0.31 2.59
CA GLN A 131 18.64 0.60 1.44
C GLN A 131 17.53 1.64 1.44
N LEU A 132 16.56 1.53 2.36
CA LEU A 132 15.40 2.40 2.44
C LEU A 132 15.55 3.41 3.57
N TYR A 133 15.37 4.68 3.23
CA TYR A 133 15.45 5.79 4.16
C TYR A 133 14.13 6.56 4.15
N LYS A 134 13.50 6.67 5.31
CA LYS A 134 12.39 7.60 5.51
C LYS A 134 12.95 8.98 5.77
N VAL A 135 12.51 9.95 5.00
CA VAL A 135 12.84 11.36 5.20
C VAL A 135 11.82 11.97 6.14
N VAL A 136 12.27 12.49 7.28
CA VAL A 136 11.43 13.13 8.29
C VAL A 136 11.83 14.60 8.38
N LYS A 137 10.86 15.49 8.13
CA LYS A 137 11.03 16.94 8.28
C LYS A 137 10.51 17.36 9.66
N SER A 138 11.33 18.07 10.42
CA SER A 138 10.97 18.66 11.71
C SER A 138 11.28 20.17 11.71
N SER A 139 10.93 20.88 12.79
CA SER A 139 11.34 22.28 13.02
C SER A 139 12.85 22.46 12.98
N ASP A 140 13.59 21.47 13.44
CA ASP A 140 15.05 21.51 13.62
C ASP A 140 15.82 21.06 12.37
N GLY A 141 15.10 20.68 11.30
CA GLY A 141 15.69 20.26 10.03
C GLY A 141 15.12 18.97 9.46
N THR A 142 15.88 18.38 8.53
CA THR A 142 15.52 17.13 7.86
C THR A 142 16.41 15.99 8.35
N THR A 143 15.80 14.89 8.77
CA THR A 143 16.51 13.68 9.20
C THR A 143 16.20 12.50 8.30
N PHE A 144 17.13 11.57 8.19
CA PHE A 144 17.00 10.33 7.44
C PHE A 144 16.99 9.15 8.41
N GLN A 145 15.93 8.37 8.39
CA GLN A 145 15.78 7.17 9.20
C GLN A 145 15.85 5.94 8.31
N VAL A 146 16.87 5.10 8.52
CA VAL A 146 16.97 3.81 7.82
C VAL A 146 15.92 2.84 8.36
N LEU A 147 15.31 2.05 7.49
CA LEU A 147 14.34 1.05 7.93
C LEU A 147 15.07 -0.10 8.66
N PRO A 148 14.53 -0.58 9.79
CA PRO A 148 15.10 -1.70 10.53
C PRO A 148 15.17 -2.98 9.69
N VAL A 149 16.27 -3.72 9.82
CA VAL A 149 16.42 -5.03 9.18
C VAL A 149 15.88 -6.10 10.13
N SER A 150 14.62 -6.45 9.96
CA SER A 150 13.97 -7.53 10.71
C SER A 150 12.98 -8.32 9.82
N SER A 151 12.59 -9.51 10.26
CA SER A 151 11.57 -10.33 9.61
C SER A 151 10.22 -9.64 9.61
N GLU A 152 9.86 -8.99 10.73
CA GLU A 152 8.60 -8.26 10.94
C GLU A 152 8.53 -7.03 10.02
N MET A 153 9.61 -6.23 9.94
CA MET A 153 9.68 -5.09 9.01
C MET A 153 9.58 -5.55 7.56
N THR A 154 10.26 -6.64 7.21
CA THR A 154 10.19 -7.22 5.87
C THR A 154 8.79 -7.71 5.54
N ALA A 155 8.11 -8.37 6.48
CA ALA A 155 6.72 -8.80 6.32
C ALA A 155 5.79 -7.58 6.16
N CYS A 156 5.83 -6.61 7.07
CA CYS A 156 5.02 -5.40 7.03
C CYS A 156 5.16 -4.65 5.69
N ARG A 157 6.39 -4.44 5.25
CA ARG A 157 6.72 -3.74 4.01
C ARG A 157 6.22 -4.48 2.75
N ARG A 158 6.32 -5.81 2.73
CA ARG A 158 5.88 -6.62 1.58
C ARG A 158 4.38 -6.76 1.49
N THR A 159 3.69 -6.85 2.62
CA THR A 159 2.22 -7.02 2.64
C THR A 159 1.49 -5.69 2.54
N ASN A 160 2.06 -4.61 3.11
CA ASN A 160 1.40 -3.31 3.23
C ASN A 160 2.32 -2.14 2.77
N PRO A 161 2.93 -2.20 1.58
CA PRO A 161 3.91 -1.19 1.16
C PRO A 161 3.33 0.22 1.05
N HIS A 162 2.04 0.36 0.72
CA HIS A 162 1.34 1.64 0.60
C HIS A 162 1.30 2.42 1.92
N ALA A 163 1.27 1.72 3.06
CA ALA A 163 1.20 2.35 4.37
C ALA A 163 2.43 3.23 4.68
N PHE A 164 3.58 2.91 4.09
CA PHE A 164 4.81 3.67 4.32
C PHE A 164 4.78 5.10 3.74
N PHE A 165 3.79 5.42 2.91
CA PHE A 165 3.57 6.77 2.37
C PHE A 165 2.52 7.57 3.15
N ALA A 166 1.86 6.97 4.14
CA ALA A 166 0.89 7.64 4.99
C ALA A 166 1.57 8.45 6.11
N LYS A 167 0.81 9.31 6.77
CA LYS A 167 1.22 10.01 8.00
C LYS A 167 0.83 9.21 9.23
N LYS A 168 -0.37 8.60 9.19
CA LYS A 168 -0.97 7.83 10.27
C LYS A 168 -1.29 6.42 9.77
N ILE A 169 -1.13 5.42 10.63
CA ILE A 169 -1.36 4.03 10.25
C ILE A 169 -2.20 3.32 11.32
N ILE A 170 -3.30 2.72 10.89
CA ILE A 170 -4.16 1.87 11.72
C ILE A 170 -3.74 0.42 11.47
N CYS A 171 -3.21 -0.24 12.50
CA CYS A 171 -2.84 -1.64 12.46
C CYS A 171 -4.06 -2.49 12.83
N CYS A 172 -4.73 -3.07 11.84
CA CYS A 172 -5.82 -4.01 12.01
C CYS A 172 -5.25 -5.39 12.34
N GLU A 173 -5.83 -6.11 13.30
CA GLU A 173 -5.37 -7.45 13.65
C GLU A 173 -5.40 -8.38 12.43
N GLY A 174 -6.55 -8.41 11.72
CA GLY A 174 -6.76 -9.26 10.58
C GLY A 174 -7.72 -8.70 9.56
N LYS A 175 -8.26 -9.63 8.76
CA LYS A 175 -9.11 -9.29 7.60
C LYS A 175 -10.46 -8.73 7.97
N THR A 176 -11.05 -9.13 9.11
CA THR A 176 -12.34 -8.62 9.58
C THR A 176 -12.23 -7.15 9.93
N GLU A 177 -11.24 -6.79 10.78
CA GLU A 177 -10.97 -5.41 11.18
C GLU A 177 -10.64 -4.54 9.96
N PHE A 178 -9.84 -5.08 9.05
CA PHE A 178 -9.50 -4.40 7.79
C PHE A 178 -10.77 -4.11 6.96
N GLY A 179 -11.68 -5.08 6.85
CA GLY A 179 -12.96 -4.90 6.16
C GLY A 179 -13.84 -3.85 6.83
N VAL A 180 -13.94 -3.86 8.17
CA VAL A 180 -14.66 -2.82 8.94
C VAL A 180 -14.08 -1.44 8.66
N MET A 181 -12.75 -1.32 8.59
CA MET A 181 -12.10 -0.03 8.26
C MET A 181 -12.41 0.44 6.83
N ARG A 182 -12.54 -0.48 5.87
CA ARG A 182 -12.98 -0.10 4.51
C ARG A 182 -14.39 0.49 4.51
N SER A 183 -15.32 -0.11 5.27
CA SER A 183 -16.67 0.45 5.41
C SER A 183 -16.67 1.80 6.10
N LEU A 184 -15.82 2.00 7.12
CA LEU A 184 -15.67 3.32 7.74
C LEU A 184 -15.16 4.36 6.73
N ASP A 185 -14.19 4.00 5.89
CA ASP A 185 -13.63 4.89 4.87
C ASP A 185 -14.69 5.28 3.82
N GLU A 186 -15.47 4.30 3.33
CA GLU A 186 -16.61 4.54 2.43
C GLU A 186 -17.66 5.45 3.10
N TRP A 187 -18.04 5.15 4.34
CA TRP A 187 -19.02 5.93 5.09
C TRP A 187 -18.58 7.38 5.31
N LEU A 188 -17.30 7.60 5.64
CA LEU A 188 -16.73 8.94 5.77
C LEU A 188 -16.78 9.71 4.45
N LEU A 189 -16.50 9.04 3.34
CA LEU A 189 -16.57 9.66 2.02
C LEU A 189 -17.99 10.06 1.66
N GLU A 190 -18.98 9.21 1.89
CA GLU A 190 -20.38 9.44 1.57
C GLU A 190 -21.03 10.49 2.48
N ASN A 191 -20.76 10.46 3.78
CA ASN A 191 -21.47 11.28 4.76
C ASN A 191 -20.73 12.57 5.15
N LYS A 192 -19.40 12.59 5.02
CA LYS A 192 -18.54 13.73 5.44
C LYS A 192 -17.69 14.29 4.31
N ASN A 193 -17.74 13.71 3.12
CA ASN A 193 -16.89 14.04 1.97
C ASN A 193 -15.38 14.00 2.32
N LEU A 194 -15.01 13.06 3.19
CA LEU A 194 -13.64 12.82 3.68
C LEU A 194 -13.31 11.35 3.50
N SER A 195 -12.09 11.03 3.04
CA SER A 195 -11.57 9.67 3.07
C SER A 195 -10.38 9.59 4.02
N LEU A 196 -10.11 8.41 4.57
CA LEU A 196 -8.92 8.18 5.39
C LEU A 196 -7.65 8.54 4.60
N ALA A 197 -7.60 8.21 3.31
CA ALA A 197 -6.50 8.58 2.43
C ALA A 197 -6.33 10.10 2.31
N SER A 198 -7.42 10.88 2.21
CA SER A 198 -7.37 12.35 2.17
C SER A 198 -6.85 12.98 3.46
N LEU A 199 -7.03 12.27 4.58
CA LEU A 199 -6.48 12.63 5.89
C LEU A 199 -5.03 12.15 6.08
N GLY A 200 -4.44 11.49 5.09
CA GLY A 200 -3.11 10.91 5.19
C GLY A 200 -3.06 9.66 6.09
N VAL A 201 -4.17 9.00 6.30
CA VAL A 201 -4.31 7.78 7.11
C VAL A 201 -4.36 6.56 6.19
N SER A 202 -3.58 5.54 6.52
CA SER A 202 -3.65 4.20 5.93
C SER A 202 -4.04 3.17 6.99
N TYR A 203 -4.70 2.11 6.58
CA TYR A 203 -4.98 0.96 7.44
C TYR A 203 -4.40 -0.30 6.81
N ILE A 204 -3.90 -1.22 7.65
CA ILE A 204 -3.16 -2.39 7.22
C ILE A 204 -3.70 -3.67 7.87
N ASP A 205 -3.70 -4.77 7.10
CA ASP A 205 -3.93 -6.13 7.63
C ASP A 205 -2.61 -6.69 8.17
N CYS A 206 -2.54 -6.94 9.46
CA CYS A 206 -1.35 -7.49 10.12
C CYS A 206 -1.26 -9.02 10.03
N GLY A 207 -2.28 -9.70 9.49
CA GLY A 207 -2.29 -11.14 9.25
C GLY A 207 -2.60 -11.99 10.48
N GLY A 208 -3.26 -11.41 11.49
CA GLY A 208 -3.75 -12.08 12.69
C GLY A 208 -2.72 -12.22 13.81
N GLY A 209 -3.23 -12.47 15.02
CA GLY A 209 -2.45 -12.67 16.21
C GLY A 209 -1.71 -11.43 16.68
N SER A 210 -0.62 -11.62 17.39
CA SER A 210 0.14 -10.53 18.05
C SER A 210 0.96 -9.64 17.11
N LYS A 211 0.98 -9.92 15.80
CA LYS A 211 1.80 -9.18 14.83
C LYS A 211 1.44 -7.70 14.73
N MET A 212 0.16 -7.34 14.98
CA MET A 212 -0.25 -5.94 14.97
C MET A 212 0.54 -5.08 15.96
N TYR A 213 0.89 -5.62 17.14
CA TYR A 213 1.69 -4.90 18.14
C TYR A 213 3.14 -4.72 17.67
N ASP A 214 3.73 -5.75 17.06
CA ASP A 214 5.08 -5.67 16.51
C ASP A 214 5.15 -4.66 15.36
N PHE A 215 4.15 -4.68 14.46
CA PHE A 215 4.07 -3.71 13.35
C PHE A 215 3.84 -2.29 13.87
N ALA A 216 2.89 -2.11 14.81
CA ALA A 216 2.62 -0.81 15.41
C ALA A 216 3.85 -0.23 16.10
N ARG A 217 4.60 -1.03 16.86
CA ARG A 217 5.86 -0.63 17.48
C ARG A 217 6.89 -0.19 16.46
N LEU A 218 7.17 -1.03 15.46
CA LEU A 218 8.16 -0.74 14.41
C LEU A 218 7.82 0.54 13.61
N LEU A 219 6.54 0.73 13.29
CA LEU A 219 6.07 1.92 12.60
C LEU A 219 6.17 3.16 13.49
N LYS A 220 5.88 3.04 14.78
CA LYS A 220 6.02 4.14 15.74
C LYS A 220 7.49 4.56 15.92
N GLU A 221 8.41 3.59 15.98
CA GLU A 221 9.87 3.84 16.02
C GLU A 221 10.37 4.59 14.77
N LEU A 222 9.67 4.43 13.63
CA LEU A 222 9.90 5.19 12.40
C LEU A 222 9.14 6.54 12.35
N ASN A 223 8.64 7.03 13.48
CA ASN A 223 7.88 8.28 13.56
C ASN A 223 6.61 8.31 12.71
N TYR A 224 5.89 7.17 12.62
CA TYR A 224 4.50 7.17 12.16
C TYR A 224 3.58 7.38 13.38
N GLU A 225 2.50 8.14 13.20
CA GLU A 225 1.40 8.07 14.12
C GLU A 225 0.68 6.74 13.90
N THR A 226 0.56 5.93 14.96
CA THR A 226 0.10 4.55 14.83
C THR A 226 -0.90 4.24 15.92
N CYS A 227 -1.96 3.51 15.58
CA CYS A 227 -2.89 2.90 16.52
C CYS A 227 -3.15 1.44 16.15
N VAL A 228 -3.76 0.70 17.05
CA VAL A 228 -4.16 -0.71 16.86
C VAL A 228 -5.67 -0.82 16.93
N PHE A 229 -6.28 -1.53 15.99
CA PHE A 229 -7.69 -1.95 16.02
C PHE A 229 -7.76 -3.48 15.98
N ALA A 230 -8.27 -4.09 17.04
CA ALA A 230 -8.15 -5.53 17.24
C ALA A 230 -9.22 -6.13 18.15
N ASP A 231 -9.29 -7.44 18.11
CA ASP A 231 -9.99 -8.29 19.06
C ASP A 231 -9.42 -8.14 20.49
N ASN A 232 -10.12 -8.70 21.48
CA ASN A 232 -9.71 -8.74 22.87
C ASN A 232 -10.06 -10.10 23.51
N ASP A 233 -10.00 -11.16 22.72
CA ASP A 233 -10.48 -12.51 23.09
C ASP A 233 -9.40 -13.38 23.75
N SER A 234 -8.10 -13.04 23.59
CA SER A 234 -6.97 -13.82 24.11
C SER A 234 -6.24 -13.09 25.25
N LEU A 235 -6.60 -13.40 26.49
CA LEU A 235 -6.03 -12.77 27.69
C LEU A 235 -4.53 -13.04 27.90
N LYS A 236 -4.00 -14.19 27.46
CA LYS A 236 -2.59 -14.57 27.68
C LYS A 236 -1.65 -13.88 26.71
N ASP A 237 -2.03 -13.76 25.44
CA ASP A 237 -1.19 -13.13 24.43
C ASP A 237 -1.23 -11.60 24.54
N LEU A 238 -2.37 -11.06 25.01
CA LEU A 238 -2.58 -9.62 25.10
C LEU A 238 -1.60 -8.94 26.07
N HIS A 239 -1.40 -9.50 27.27
CA HIS A 239 -0.54 -8.89 28.28
C HIS A 239 0.94 -8.84 27.90
N GLU A 240 1.46 -9.89 27.23
CA GLU A 240 2.87 -9.89 26.79
C GLU A 240 3.10 -8.90 25.64
N HIS A 241 2.11 -8.78 24.74
CA HIS A 241 2.23 -7.94 23.56
C HIS A 241 1.89 -6.48 23.85
N GLN A 242 0.94 -6.19 24.73
CA GLN A 242 0.69 -4.84 25.22
C GLN A 242 1.95 -4.23 25.85
N LYS A 243 2.74 -5.02 26.57
CA LYS A 243 4.04 -4.59 27.12
C LYS A 243 4.99 -4.10 26.01
N LYS A 244 4.91 -4.64 24.81
CA LYS A 244 5.74 -4.20 23.66
C LYS A 244 5.39 -2.78 23.19
N THR A 245 4.19 -2.32 23.49
CA THR A 245 3.70 -0.97 23.15
C THR A 245 3.69 -0.02 24.33
N GLU A 246 3.96 -0.53 25.56
CA GLU A 246 4.08 0.30 26.77
C GLU A 246 5.16 1.36 26.59
N GLY A 247 4.84 2.60 26.93
CA GLY A 247 5.75 3.75 26.81
C GLY A 247 5.83 4.38 25.41
N LEU A 248 5.25 3.76 24.38
CA LEU A 248 5.26 4.30 23.01
C LEU A 248 4.04 5.17 22.66
N ASN A 249 3.09 5.29 23.57
CA ASN A 249 1.88 6.10 23.40
C ASN A 249 1.09 5.70 22.13
N ILE A 250 0.88 4.38 21.93
CA ILE A 250 0.10 3.81 20.83
C ILE A 250 -1.34 3.59 21.30
N PRO A 251 -2.35 4.30 20.77
CA PRO A 251 -3.74 4.05 21.12
C PRO A 251 -4.18 2.63 20.72
N LEU A 252 -4.91 1.96 21.61
CA LEU A 252 -5.46 0.64 21.41
C LEU A 252 -6.98 0.73 21.38
N PHE A 253 -7.59 0.40 20.24
CA PHE A 253 -9.02 0.32 20.02
C PHE A 253 -9.42 -1.15 20.03
N LEU A 254 -9.81 -1.65 21.21
CA LEU A 254 -10.07 -3.06 21.45
C LEU A 254 -11.53 -3.31 21.79
N CYS A 255 -12.05 -4.46 21.39
CA CYS A 255 -13.32 -4.99 21.87
C CYS A 255 -13.34 -5.15 23.39
N SER A 256 -14.48 -5.44 23.97
CA SER A 256 -14.59 -5.78 25.38
C SER A 256 -13.75 -7.03 25.70
N VAL A 257 -13.27 -7.12 26.94
CA VAL A 257 -12.44 -8.24 27.37
C VAL A 257 -13.13 -9.58 27.14
N GLY A 258 -12.48 -10.47 26.46
CA GLY A 258 -12.99 -11.82 26.11
C GLY A 258 -13.81 -11.85 24.81
N ASN A 259 -13.84 -10.75 24.03
CA ASN A 259 -14.58 -10.67 22.76
C ASN A 259 -13.68 -10.48 21.55
N CYS A 260 -13.97 -11.27 20.51
CA CYS A 260 -13.62 -10.92 19.13
C CYS A 260 -14.68 -9.95 18.54
N ILE A 261 -14.41 -9.36 17.38
CA ILE A 261 -15.34 -8.42 16.72
C ILE A 261 -16.70 -9.07 16.50
N GLU A 262 -16.73 -10.29 16.00
CA GLU A 262 -17.98 -10.99 15.74
C GLU A 262 -18.80 -11.22 17.01
N LYS A 263 -18.15 -11.61 18.11
CA LYS A 263 -18.83 -11.81 19.39
C LYS A 263 -19.32 -10.48 19.95
N GLN A 264 -18.49 -9.44 19.89
CA GLN A 264 -18.87 -8.08 20.30
C GLN A 264 -20.06 -7.57 19.49
N PHE A 265 -20.05 -7.80 18.16
CA PHE A 265 -21.15 -7.42 17.29
C PHE A 265 -22.47 -8.04 17.76
N PHE A 266 -22.50 -9.34 18.07
CA PHE A 266 -23.72 -10.01 18.55
C PHE A 266 -24.13 -9.63 19.97
N GLU A 267 -23.20 -9.27 20.83
CA GLU A 267 -23.52 -8.74 22.15
C GLU A 267 -24.14 -7.34 22.08
N ASP A 268 -23.64 -6.51 21.18
CA ASP A 268 -24.13 -5.15 20.94
C ASP A 268 -25.45 -5.12 20.12
N PHE A 269 -25.66 -6.15 19.27
CA PHE A 269 -26.73 -6.18 18.27
C PHE A 269 -28.12 -6.23 18.87
N ASP A 270 -29.02 -5.43 18.32
CA ASP A 270 -30.42 -5.44 18.72
C ASP A 270 -31.15 -6.65 18.17
N LYS A 271 -31.48 -7.60 19.08
CA LYS A 271 -32.00 -8.93 18.73
C LYS A 271 -33.37 -8.92 18.08
N GLU A 272 -34.13 -7.82 18.18
CA GLU A 272 -35.43 -7.69 17.48
C GLU A 272 -35.27 -7.65 15.96
N TYR A 273 -34.12 -7.26 15.46
CA TYR A 273 -33.77 -7.21 14.03
C TYR A 273 -33.15 -8.50 13.48
N ILE A 274 -33.16 -9.60 14.25
CA ILE A 274 -32.50 -10.87 13.84
C ILE A 274 -32.99 -11.36 12.48
N GLU A 275 -34.31 -11.28 12.20
CA GLU A 275 -34.88 -11.80 10.95
C GLU A 275 -34.40 -10.97 9.75
N GLN A 276 -34.37 -9.65 9.88
CA GLN A 276 -33.88 -8.72 8.88
C GLN A 276 -32.37 -8.93 8.65
N PHE A 277 -31.61 -9.12 9.72
CA PHE A 277 -30.18 -9.44 9.63
C PHE A 277 -29.94 -10.76 8.88
N LEU A 278 -30.72 -11.80 9.16
CA LEU A 278 -30.60 -13.08 8.47
C LEU A 278 -30.98 -13.01 6.99
N LEU A 279 -31.95 -12.14 6.63
CA LEU A 279 -32.26 -11.84 5.23
C LEU A 279 -31.05 -11.22 4.52
N LEU A 280 -30.40 -10.22 5.13
CA LEU A 280 -29.19 -9.62 4.57
C LEU A 280 -28.03 -10.62 4.48
N LEU A 281 -27.89 -11.55 5.44
CA LEU A 281 -26.90 -12.63 5.39
C LEU A 281 -27.12 -13.60 4.22
N SER A 282 -28.36 -13.73 3.75
CA SER A 282 -28.69 -14.60 2.62
C SER A 282 -28.25 -14.03 1.29
N ASP A 283 -28.01 -12.74 1.22
CA ASP A 283 -27.59 -12.02 0.02
C ASP A 283 -26.05 -11.99 -0.13
N GLU A 284 -25.59 -11.59 -1.32
CA GLU A 284 -24.18 -11.32 -1.56
C GLU A 284 -23.68 -10.16 -0.63
N PRO A 285 -22.43 -10.20 -0.15
CA PRO A 285 -21.39 -11.18 -0.53
C PRO A 285 -21.30 -12.44 0.34
N LEU A 286 -22.13 -12.57 1.38
CA LEU A 286 -22.01 -13.67 2.34
C LEU A 286 -22.74 -14.93 1.91
N ASN A 287 -23.88 -14.79 1.21
CA ASN A 287 -24.69 -15.89 0.65
C ASN A 287 -24.88 -17.06 1.62
N ARG A 288 -25.49 -16.78 2.79
CA ARG A 288 -25.71 -17.74 3.87
C ARG A 288 -27.22 -17.93 4.17
N PRO A 289 -27.99 -18.45 3.19
CA PRO A 289 -29.44 -18.69 3.38
C PRO A 289 -29.72 -19.79 4.43
N ASP A 290 -28.73 -20.64 4.72
CA ASP A 290 -28.82 -21.71 5.71
C ASP A 290 -29.20 -21.19 7.11
N PHE A 291 -28.69 -20.03 7.53
CA PHE A 291 -29.06 -19.45 8.82
C PHE A 291 -30.51 -18.98 8.89
N LEU A 292 -31.03 -18.43 7.80
CA LEU A 292 -32.43 -18.03 7.73
C LEU A 292 -33.37 -19.25 7.76
N GLU A 293 -33.02 -20.33 7.07
CA GLU A 293 -33.77 -21.58 7.08
C GLU A 293 -33.76 -22.23 8.47
N ASP A 294 -32.61 -22.27 9.14
CA ASP A 294 -32.47 -22.79 10.49
C ASP A 294 -33.28 -21.96 11.51
N TYR A 295 -33.29 -20.64 11.35
CA TYR A 295 -34.10 -19.75 12.17
C TYR A 295 -35.59 -20.04 12.01
N LYS A 296 -36.09 -20.20 10.77
CA LYS A 296 -37.50 -20.51 10.48
C LYS A 296 -37.91 -21.84 11.08
N LYS A 297 -37.03 -22.84 11.11
CA LYS A 297 -37.29 -24.17 11.67
C LYS A 297 -37.26 -24.22 13.20
N ASN A 298 -36.38 -23.42 13.83
CA ASN A 298 -36.02 -23.54 15.26
C ASN A 298 -36.01 -22.16 15.95
N LYS A 299 -37.03 -21.36 15.75
CA LYS A 299 -37.06 -19.95 16.17
C LYS A 299 -36.74 -19.71 17.64
N ASP A 300 -37.24 -20.55 18.56
CA ASP A 300 -37.05 -20.38 20.00
C ASP A 300 -35.63 -20.83 20.45
N ASP A 301 -35.15 -21.93 19.92
CA ASP A 301 -33.77 -22.41 20.16
C ASP A 301 -32.71 -21.53 19.48
N PHE A 302 -33.04 -20.97 18.33
CA PHE A 302 -32.16 -20.12 17.59
C PHE A 302 -31.87 -18.80 18.31
N LYS A 303 -32.86 -18.20 18.96
CA LYS A 303 -32.71 -16.97 19.77
C LYS A 303 -31.65 -17.13 20.87
N THR A 304 -31.52 -18.32 21.46
CA THR A 304 -30.53 -18.61 22.51
C THR A 304 -29.19 -19.04 21.97
N LYS A 305 -29.16 -19.73 20.82
CA LYS A 305 -27.94 -20.33 20.22
C LYS A 305 -27.37 -19.56 19.04
N PHE A 306 -28.11 -18.56 18.53
CA PHE A 306 -27.77 -17.81 17.31
C PHE A 306 -26.33 -17.29 17.27
N PRO A 307 -25.81 -16.54 18.28
CA PRO A 307 -24.46 -16.04 18.22
C PRO A 307 -23.41 -17.16 18.11
N MET A 308 -23.65 -18.26 18.84
CA MET A 308 -22.76 -19.42 18.85
C MET A 308 -22.82 -20.26 17.58
N ALA A 309 -24.00 -20.34 16.93
CA ALA A 309 -24.15 -21.04 15.66
C ALA A 309 -23.37 -20.37 14.54
N ILE A 310 -23.42 -19.02 14.48
CA ILE A 310 -22.68 -18.24 13.49
C ILE A 310 -21.18 -18.25 13.77
N LEU A 311 -20.75 -18.09 15.03
CA LEU A 311 -19.35 -18.13 15.40
C LEU A 311 -18.70 -19.50 15.19
N LYS A 312 -19.48 -20.60 15.30
CA LYS A 312 -18.99 -21.95 15.03
C LYS A 312 -18.77 -22.24 13.54
N THR A 313 -19.40 -21.53 12.64
CA THR A 313 -19.16 -21.68 11.21
C THR A 313 -17.82 -21.03 10.86
N LYS A 314 -16.78 -21.85 10.82
CA LYS A 314 -15.42 -21.44 10.51
C LYS A 314 -15.38 -20.54 9.27
N ASN A 315 -14.82 -19.35 9.45
CA ASN A 315 -14.48 -18.36 8.41
C ASN A 315 -15.64 -17.57 7.78
N THR A 316 -16.89 -17.68 8.23
CA THR A 316 -17.98 -16.86 7.65
C THR A 316 -17.69 -15.36 7.78
N PHE A 317 -17.19 -14.92 8.93
CA PHE A 317 -16.86 -13.53 9.20
C PHE A 317 -15.37 -13.20 9.19
N LYS A 318 -14.47 -14.18 8.94
CA LYS A 318 -13.02 -13.98 8.97
C LYS A 318 -12.43 -13.67 7.59
N ASN A 319 -13.04 -12.73 6.89
CA ASN A 319 -12.57 -12.25 5.58
C ASN A 319 -12.96 -10.78 5.39
N ILE A 320 -12.38 -10.12 4.37
CA ILE A 320 -12.62 -8.71 4.11
C ILE A 320 -14.08 -8.41 3.78
N PRO A 321 -14.76 -9.12 2.85
CA PRO A 321 -16.16 -8.86 2.56
C PRO A 321 -17.10 -8.97 3.76
N ALA A 322 -16.84 -9.92 4.65
CA ALA A 322 -17.60 -10.06 5.89
C ALA A 322 -17.36 -8.89 6.86
N GLY A 323 -16.11 -8.43 6.97
CA GLY A 323 -15.76 -7.24 7.73
C GLY A 323 -16.45 -5.98 7.17
N GLU A 324 -16.47 -5.82 5.85
CA GLU A 324 -17.20 -4.73 5.19
C GLU A 324 -18.70 -4.79 5.49
N PHE A 325 -19.30 -5.97 5.42
CA PHE A 325 -20.71 -6.16 5.76
C PHE A 325 -21.01 -5.79 7.22
N LEU A 326 -20.19 -6.27 8.18
CA LEU A 326 -20.31 -5.89 9.59
C LEU A 326 -20.14 -4.39 9.79
N GLY A 327 -19.16 -3.78 9.14
CA GLY A 327 -18.91 -2.35 9.21
C GLY A 327 -20.11 -1.53 8.73
N LYS A 328 -20.72 -1.91 7.61
CA LYS A 328 -21.93 -1.28 7.07
C LYS A 328 -23.11 -1.38 8.04
N LEU A 329 -23.28 -2.53 8.71
CA LEU A 329 -24.31 -2.69 9.75
C LEU A 329 -24.04 -1.81 10.98
N ILE A 330 -22.82 -1.81 11.49
CA ILE A 330 -22.41 -0.99 12.65
C ILE A 330 -22.61 0.51 12.35
N LEU A 331 -22.44 0.92 11.09
CA LEU A 331 -22.61 2.30 10.63
C LEU A 331 -24.05 2.63 10.20
N ASN A 332 -24.99 1.72 10.41
CA ASN A 332 -26.41 1.87 10.07
C ASN A 332 -26.66 2.24 8.59
N GLN A 333 -25.89 1.61 7.67
CA GLN A 333 -26.07 1.80 6.22
C GLN A 333 -27.21 0.95 5.62
N TYR A 334 -27.84 0.08 6.42
CA TYR A 334 -29.02 -0.72 6.04
C TYR A 334 -30.24 -0.25 6.82
N GLU A 335 -31.25 0.27 6.13
CA GLU A 335 -32.48 0.79 6.75
C GLU A 335 -33.28 -0.29 7.47
N SER A 336 -33.18 -1.56 7.02
CA SER A 336 -33.93 -2.69 7.58
C SER A 336 -33.37 -3.23 8.89
N VAL A 337 -32.15 -2.85 9.29
CA VAL A 337 -31.49 -3.37 10.49
C VAL A 337 -30.90 -2.22 11.28
N HIS A 338 -31.29 -2.11 12.53
CA HIS A 338 -30.75 -1.11 13.43
C HIS A 338 -29.62 -1.69 14.28
N TYR A 339 -28.48 -1.01 14.30
CA TYR A 339 -27.38 -1.29 15.19
C TYR A 339 -27.24 -0.14 16.20
N PRO A 340 -27.17 -0.43 17.54
CA PRO A 340 -27.25 0.60 18.56
C PRO A 340 -26.11 1.62 18.50
N GLU A 341 -26.43 2.90 18.48
CA GLU A 341 -25.45 4.00 18.46
C GLU A 341 -24.53 4.00 19.69
N SER A 342 -25.04 3.55 20.85
CA SER A 342 -24.28 3.47 22.10
C SER A 342 -23.47 2.19 22.25
N SER A 343 -23.42 1.33 21.25
CA SER A 343 -22.70 0.07 21.28
C SER A 343 -21.19 0.23 21.36
N VAL A 344 -20.50 -0.82 21.80
CA VAL A 344 -19.02 -0.81 21.93
C VAL A 344 -18.37 -0.60 20.58
N LEU A 345 -18.79 -1.36 19.54
CA LEU A 345 -18.16 -1.25 18.21
C LEU A 345 -18.42 0.11 17.57
N ARG A 346 -19.63 0.67 17.69
CA ARG A 346 -19.91 2.02 17.17
C ARG A 346 -19.02 3.06 17.85
N ASN A 347 -18.88 2.98 19.16
CA ASN A 347 -17.99 3.86 19.93
C ASN A 347 -16.50 3.70 19.53
N LEU A 348 -16.05 2.46 19.24
CA LEU A 348 -14.69 2.23 18.73
C LEU A 348 -14.48 2.91 17.38
N LEU A 349 -15.40 2.76 16.44
CA LEU A 349 -15.31 3.41 15.13
C LEU A 349 -15.30 4.95 15.26
N THR A 350 -16.14 5.51 16.13
CA THR A 350 -16.13 6.96 16.44
C THR A 350 -14.78 7.42 17.02
N LYS A 351 -14.18 6.64 17.91
CA LYS A 351 -12.85 6.96 18.45
C LYS A 351 -11.76 6.89 17.39
N ILE A 352 -11.81 5.90 16.49
CA ILE A 352 -10.87 5.77 15.37
C ILE A 352 -11.04 6.94 14.40
N GLU A 353 -12.27 7.33 14.09
CA GLU A 353 -12.57 8.50 13.28
C GLU A 353 -11.96 9.77 13.91
N ASN A 354 -12.21 10.02 15.19
CA ASN A 354 -11.67 11.17 15.91
C ASN A 354 -10.12 11.16 15.92
N TRP A 355 -9.51 10.00 16.11
CA TRP A 355 -8.05 9.88 16.04
C TRP A 355 -7.53 10.16 14.63
N SER A 356 -8.25 9.73 13.61
CA SER A 356 -7.89 9.94 12.21
C SER A 356 -7.97 11.42 11.79
N THR A 357 -8.99 12.13 12.28
CA THR A 357 -9.26 13.55 11.92
C THR A 357 -8.46 14.56 12.77
N ASN A 358 -8.02 14.19 13.97
CA ASN A 358 -7.17 15.08 14.78
C ASN A 358 -5.80 15.25 14.10
N ALA A 359 -5.44 16.52 13.82
CA ALA A 359 -4.18 16.92 13.19
C ALA A 359 -2.97 16.76 14.12
#